data_a9dbd0687a37b6aa72ac007ed1527466
#
_entry.id   a9dbd0687a37b6aa72ac007ed1527466
#
_cell.length_a   1.000
_cell.length_b   1.000
_cell.length_c   1.000
_cell.angle_alpha   90.00
_cell.angle_beta   90.00
_cell.angle_gamma   90.00
#
_symmetry.space_group_name_H-M   'P 1'
#
loop_
_entity.id
_entity.type
_entity.pdbx_description
1 polymer ?
#
loop_
_entity_poly.entity_id
_entity_poly.type
_entity_poly.pdbx_seq_one_letter_code
_entity_poly.pdbx_strand_id
1 'polypeptide(L)'
;MKRFLIIVFAVLLAFPLTAQKQAVDSLSTETTVTDTTTVKVKKLKRKKKPQEVDSLGRKIKTGWNFGILPSVAYDADYGFQGGVLTNVYFYGDGSQYPEYIHSLYFEAAYTTKHHGIFRFNYDSKYLIPGYRLTLDATYLPDAMCDFYGFNGYDTRYHHEWCDWSKNPGKMADSSAYRSRVFYKYKRDLIRVAGDIEGTIYKDLKWNAGIGVLGYLIDDCDIKMLNGKNEYDPSKEHYAQKALDPNMPLLYDKYKQWGIIGQDEAKGGWHPYIRAGITYDTRDKRQGPNKGIYTDAFFTYSAAFNAAYGNQASAGYNHLQFNFTFRHYVPCYYDKKGINRITFAYRVGTQNLIAGRSPFYMNNYLNTLFIQRVYYEGLGGGNSVRGMMANRILANGFAFANVEFRFRVVDFDIGRQHFYVGLNPFFDLGVITQPYDLNELVEHHTNGQYERLLDSMTACGDDYDTYFDTKDRNAWWPHMCAGLGLKIGMNENFVLSADWGIPVNQAPYNKQDNGKWANFYVKMGYLF
;
A
#
# COMPACT_ATOMS: atom_id res chain seq x y z
N MET A 1 -17.77 -13.48 -11.83
CA MET A 1 -16.48 -13.18 -11.19
C MET A 1 -15.39 -14.21 -11.47
N LYS A 2 -15.51 -15.49 -11.13
CA LYS A 2 -14.47 -16.51 -11.44
C LYS A 2 -14.07 -16.57 -12.93
N ARG A 3 -15.00 -16.38 -13.86
CA ARG A 3 -14.70 -16.41 -15.33
C ARG A 3 -13.97 -15.17 -15.82
N PHE A 4 -14.17 -14.00 -15.21
CA PHE A 4 -13.47 -12.76 -15.59
C PHE A 4 -12.00 -12.77 -15.11
N LEU A 5 -11.75 -13.27 -13.90
CA LEU A 5 -10.39 -13.46 -13.39
C LEU A 5 -9.56 -14.44 -14.23
N ILE A 6 -10.21 -15.53 -14.71
CA ILE A 6 -9.58 -16.53 -15.58
C ILE A 6 -9.24 -15.92 -16.97
N ILE A 7 -10.07 -15.02 -17.49
CA ILE A 7 -9.82 -14.37 -18.78
C ILE A 7 -8.66 -13.37 -18.67
N VAL A 8 -8.58 -12.58 -17.60
CA VAL A 8 -7.44 -11.67 -17.35
C VAL A 8 -6.15 -12.46 -17.17
N PHE A 9 -6.18 -13.57 -16.44
CA PHE A 9 -5.02 -14.47 -16.30
C PHE A 9 -4.65 -15.18 -17.61
N ALA A 10 -5.63 -15.58 -18.42
CA ALA A 10 -5.39 -16.25 -19.71
C ALA A 10 -4.81 -15.28 -20.76
N VAL A 11 -5.24 -14.03 -20.79
CA VAL A 11 -4.68 -12.99 -21.67
C VAL A 11 -3.24 -12.65 -21.27
N LEU A 12 -2.93 -12.62 -19.98
CA LEU A 12 -1.58 -12.37 -19.45
C LEU A 12 -0.62 -13.54 -19.70
N LEU A 13 -1.12 -14.78 -19.80
CA LEU A 13 -0.31 -15.97 -20.12
C LEU A 13 -0.10 -16.19 -21.62
N ALA A 14 -0.90 -15.57 -22.49
CA ALA A 14 -0.80 -15.75 -23.94
C ALA A 14 0.35 -14.96 -24.59
N PHE A 15 0.83 -13.90 -23.97
CA PHE A 15 1.90 -13.06 -24.52
C PHE A 15 3.31 -13.70 -24.58
N PRO A 16 3.76 -14.58 -23.67
CA PRO A 16 5.08 -15.19 -23.77
C PRO A 16 5.16 -16.39 -24.73
N LEU A 17 4.04 -16.98 -25.15
CA LEU A 17 4.04 -18.18 -25.98
C LEU A 17 4.39 -17.91 -27.47
N THR A 18 4.15 -16.70 -27.96
CA THR A 18 4.51 -16.29 -29.32
C THR A 18 5.99 -15.96 -29.48
N ALA A 19 6.65 -15.48 -28.44
CA ALA A 19 8.10 -15.21 -28.46
C ALA A 19 8.96 -16.49 -28.45
N GLN A 20 8.44 -17.60 -27.94
CA GLN A 20 9.16 -18.86 -27.89
C GLN A 20 9.16 -19.61 -29.22
N LYS A 21 8.20 -19.36 -30.10
CA LYS A 21 8.13 -20.00 -31.43
C LYS A 21 9.14 -19.43 -32.44
N GLN A 22 9.52 -18.16 -32.32
CA GLN A 22 10.52 -17.55 -33.22
C GLN A 22 11.98 -17.93 -32.89
N ALA A 23 12.24 -18.42 -31.68
CA ALA A 23 13.59 -18.85 -31.27
C ALA A 23 13.91 -20.32 -31.63
N VAL A 24 12.92 -21.10 -32.07
CA VAL A 24 13.09 -22.53 -32.41
C VAL A 24 13.32 -22.76 -33.90
N ASP A 25 12.87 -21.83 -34.76
CA ASP A 25 12.93 -22.01 -36.23
C ASP A 25 14.26 -21.57 -36.86
N SER A 26 15.27 -21.18 -36.13
CA SER A 26 16.60 -20.82 -36.64
C SER A 26 17.65 -21.95 -36.54
N LEU A 27 17.23 -23.19 -36.30
CA LEU A 27 18.08 -24.39 -36.35
C LEU A 27 17.60 -25.33 -37.44
N SER A 28 17.79 -24.95 -38.69
CA SER A 28 17.68 -25.88 -39.84
C SER A 28 19.07 -26.42 -40.17
N THR A 29 19.29 -27.64 -39.85
CA THR A 29 19.60 -28.81 -40.70
C THR A 29 20.59 -28.60 -41.86
N GLU A 30 21.81 -29.04 -41.69
CA GLU A 30 22.55 -29.70 -42.76
C GLU A 30 22.75 -31.16 -42.39
N THR A 31 22.05 -32.03 -43.11
CA THR A 31 22.19 -33.48 -43.05
C THR A 31 23.06 -33.92 -44.21
N THR A 32 24.26 -34.39 -43.94
CA THR A 32 24.97 -35.22 -44.91
C THR A 32 25.04 -36.63 -44.35
N VAL A 33 24.43 -37.54 -45.05
CA VAL A 33 24.40 -38.97 -44.77
C VAL A 33 25.70 -39.59 -45.28
N THR A 34 26.42 -40.33 -44.44
CA THR A 34 27.21 -41.50 -44.83
C THR A 34 27.55 -42.36 -43.60
N ASP A 35 27.14 -43.60 -43.75
CA ASP A 35 27.63 -44.86 -43.20
C ASP A 35 27.72 -45.15 -41.68
N THR A 36 27.14 -46.30 -41.43
CA THR A 36 27.08 -47.19 -40.29
C THR A 36 28.39 -47.39 -39.55
N THR A 37 28.44 -46.93 -38.31
CA THR A 37 29.13 -47.62 -37.18
C THR A 37 28.68 -47.03 -35.84
N THR A 38 28.27 -47.89 -34.93
CA THR A 38 27.83 -47.52 -33.57
C THR A 38 28.93 -46.84 -32.77
N VAL A 39 28.90 -45.51 -32.71
CA VAL A 39 29.76 -44.71 -31.81
C VAL A 39 28.94 -44.21 -30.64
N LYS A 40 29.32 -44.64 -29.41
CA LYS A 40 28.83 -44.06 -28.17
C LYS A 40 29.15 -42.56 -28.17
N VAL A 41 28.14 -41.72 -28.40
CA VAL A 41 28.29 -40.28 -28.33
C VAL A 41 28.52 -39.87 -26.86
N LYS A 42 29.76 -39.58 -26.49
CA LYS A 42 30.07 -38.81 -25.30
C LYS A 42 29.49 -37.40 -25.50
N LYS A 43 28.47 -37.07 -24.70
CA LYS A 43 27.95 -35.66 -24.61
C LYS A 43 29.15 -34.74 -24.31
N LEU A 44 29.64 -34.04 -25.34
CA LEU A 44 30.61 -32.96 -25.16
C LEU A 44 29.96 -31.89 -24.25
N LYS A 45 30.51 -31.69 -23.05
CA LYS A 45 30.17 -30.58 -22.19
C LYS A 45 30.47 -29.29 -23.00
N ARG A 46 29.43 -28.56 -23.42
CA ARG A 46 29.60 -27.24 -24.03
C ARG A 46 30.51 -26.42 -23.09
N LYS A 47 31.68 -26.01 -23.57
CA LYS A 47 32.54 -25.04 -22.89
C LYS A 47 31.66 -23.78 -22.70
N LYS A 48 31.37 -23.40 -21.45
CA LYS A 48 30.73 -22.12 -21.15
C LYS A 48 31.62 -21.04 -21.70
N LYS A 49 31.09 -20.15 -22.56
CA LYS A 49 31.77 -18.91 -22.98
C LYS A 49 32.24 -18.17 -21.71
N PRO A 50 33.43 -17.52 -21.76
CA PRO A 50 33.84 -16.66 -20.65
C PRO A 50 32.73 -15.66 -20.37
N GLN A 51 32.28 -15.60 -19.13
CA GLN A 51 31.19 -14.69 -18.75
C GLN A 51 31.81 -13.30 -18.61
N GLU A 52 31.36 -12.36 -19.40
CA GLU A 52 31.78 -10.96 -19.34
C GLU A 52 31.45 -10.36 -17.97
N VAL A 53 32.34 -9.50 -17.48
CA VAL A 53 32.18 -8.77 -16.22
C VAL A 53 32.13 -7.27 -16.50
N ASP A 54 31.36 -6.55 -15.71
CA ASP A 54 31.31 -5.08 -15.78
C ASP A 54 32.58 -4.44 -15.15
N SER A 55 32.64 -3.11 -15.19
CA SER A 55 33.75 -2.33 -14.61
C SER A 55 33.96 -2.52 -13.11
N LEU A 56 32.99 -3.11 -12.41
CA LEU A 56 33.03 -3.45 -10.99
C LEU A 56 33.30 -4.95 -10.73
N GLY A 57 33.66 -5.73 -11.77
CA GLY A 57 33.91 -7.18 -11.67
C GLY A 57 32.66 -8.04 -11.49
N ARG A 58 31.45 -7.48 -11.66
CA ARG A 58 30.20 -8.24 -11.54
C ARG A 58 29.88 -8.89 -12.88
N LYS A 59 29.37 -10.11 -12.83
CA LYS A 59 28.97 -10.86 -14.02
C LYS A 59 27.81 -10.17 -14.73
N ILE A 60 28.01 -9.83 -16.01
CA ILE A 60 26.96 -9.26 -16.88
C ILE A 60 25.87 -10.33 -17.07
N LYS A 61 24.63 -9.96 -16.75
CA LYS A 61 23.46 -10.80 -16.99
C LYS A 61 22.94 -10.59 -18.40
N THR A 62 22.57 -11.68 -19.05
CA THR A 62 21.99 -11.69 -20.41
C THR A 62 20.71 -12.52 -20.42
N GLY A 63 19.84 -12.28 -21.38
CA GLY A 63 18.58 -13.00 -21.53
C GLY A 63 17.64 -12.86 -20.34
N TRP A 64 16.84 -13.87 -20.11
CA TRP A 64 15.89 -13.92 -19.00
C TRP A 64 16.56 -14.35 -17.69
N ASN A 65 16.33 -13.58 -16.63
CA ASN A 65 16.81 -13.87 -15.28
C ASN A 65 15.62 -13.71 -14.33
N PHE A 66 15.48 -14.63 -13.40
CA PHE A 66 14.38 -14.61 -12.44
C PHE A 66 14.90 -14.84 -11.02
N GLY A 67 14.19 -14.29 -10.05
CA GLY A 67 14.43 -14.52 -8.63
C GLY A 67 13.09 -14.70 -7.92
N ILE A 68 13.00 -15.75 -7.11
CA ILE A 68 11.83 -16.01 -6.27
C ILE A 68 12.26 -15.78 -4.83
N LEU A 69 11.48 -14.99 -4.11
CA LEU A 69 11.72 -14.65 -2.71
C LEU A 69 10.45 -14.91 -1.88
N PRO A 70 10.57 -15.35 -0.64
CA PRO A 70 9.44 -15.34 0.28
C PRO A 70 9.03 -13.89 0.56
N SER A 71 7.71 -13.61 0.52
CA SER A 71 7.11 -12.36 0.99
C SER A 71 6.72 -12.57 2.44
N VAL A 72 7.55 -12.11 3.36
CA VAL A 72 7.33 -12.22 4.80
C VAL A 72 7.37 -10.83 5.40
N ALA A 73 6.30 -10.45 6.09
CA ALA A 73 6.20 -9.18 6.79
C ALA A 73 5.35 -9.34 8.06
N TYR A 74 5.45 -8.38 8.93
CA TYR A 74 4.56 -8.22 10.08
C TYR A 74 4.16 -6.76 10.21
N ASP A 75 2.89 -6.55 10.39
CA ASP A 75 2.30 -5.24 10.63
C ASP A 75 1.33 -5.35 11.80
N ALA A 76 1.37 -4.37 12.71
CA ALA A 76 0.49 -4.36 13.89
C ALA A 76 -0.99 -4.33 13.49
N ASP A 77 -1.31 -3.69 12.36
CA ASP A 77 -2.67 -3.52 11.87
C ASP A 77 -3.13 -4.75 11.04
N TYR A 78 -2.24 -5.35 10.22
CA TYR A 78 -2.55 -6.47 9.31
C TYR A 78 -2.08 -7.86 9.79
N GLY A 79 -1.27 -7.90 10.84
CA GLY A 79 -0.72 -9.14 11.40
C GLY A 79 0.45 -9.70 10.60
N PHE A 80 0.67 -11.01 10.71
CA PHE A 80 1.75 -11.70 10.00
C PHE A 80 1.33 -11.98 8.55
N GLN A 81 2.21 -11.60 7.60
CA GLN A 81 2.08 -11.85 6.17
C GLN A 81 2.97 -13.02 5.75
N GLY A 82 2.41 -13.94 4.99
CA GLY A 82 3.13 -15.01 4.31
C GLY A 82 2.78 -15.05 2.83
N GLY A 83 3.78 -15.28 1.98
CA GLY A 83 3.56 -15.32 0.55
C GLY A 83 4.83 -15.49 -0.26
N VAL A 84 4.74 -15.24 -1.54
CA VAL A 84 5.82 -15.31 -2.51
C VAL A 84 5.82 -14.09 -3.42
N LEU A 85 6.99 -13.62 -3.75
CA LEU A 85 7.19 -12.62 -4.79
C LEU A 85 8.26 -13.10 -5.78
N THR A 86 8.12 -12.73 -7.02
CA THR A 86 9.10 -13.02 -8.06
C THR A 86 9.34 -11.81 -8.95
N ASN A 87 10.61 -11.58 -9.26
CA ASN A 87 11.03 -10.64 -10.28
C ASN A 87 11.61 -11.41 -11.46
N VAL A 88 11.13 -11.11 -12.65
CA VAL A 88 11.64 -11.64 -13.91
C VAL A 88 12.19 -10.49 -14.72
N TYR A 89 13.47 -10.54 -15.05
CA TYR A 89 14.17 -9.50 -15.79
C TYR A 89 14.67 -10.03 -17.12
N PHE A 90 14.51 -9.24 -18.17
CA PHE A 90 15.09 -9.49 -19.47
C PHE A 90 16.18 -8.46 -19.74
N TYR A 91 17.42 -8.92 -19.95
CA TYR A 91 18.61 -8.09 -20.17
C TYR A 91 19.06 -8.10 -21.64
N GLY A 92 18.37 -8.80 -22.54
CA GLY A 92 18.77 -8.91 -23.95
C GLY A 92 20.16 -9.53 -24.09
N ASP A 93 21.03 -8.87 -24.82
CA ASP A 93 22.45 -9.24 -24.98
C ASP A 93 23.35 -8.81 -23.81
N GLY A 94 22.81 -8.04 -22.85
CA GLY A 94 23.54 -7.52 -21.69
C GLY A 94 24.20 -6.18 -21.90
N SER A 95 24.06 -5.55 -23.08
CA SER A 95 24.67 -4.25 -23.39
C SER A 95 24.18 -3.12 -22.49
N GLN A 96 22.97 -3.24 -21.94
CA GLN A 96 22.36 -2.26 -21.03
C GLN A 96 22.56 -2.59 -19.55
N TYR A 97 23.22 -3.72 -19.23
CA TYR A 97 23.43 -4.10 -17.83
C TYR A 97 24.19 -3.03 -17.04
N PRO A 98 23.77 -2.66 -15.83
CA PRO A 98 22.81 -3.34 -14.93
C PRO A 98 21.32 -3.00 -15.17
N GLU A 99 20.97 -2.14 -16.13
CA GLU A 99 19.57 -1.87 -16.46
C GLU A 99 18.95 -3.06 -17.21
N TYR A 100 17.67 -3.33 -16.92
CA TYR A 100 16.88 -4.34 -17.64
C TYR A 100 16.14 -3.71 -18.82
N ILE A 101 15.91 -4.49 -19.86
CA ILE A 101 15.04 -4.10 -20.98
C ILE A 101 13.57 -4.24 -20.55
N HIS A 102 13.23 -5.38 -19.93
CA HIS A 102 11.90 -5.62 -19.38
C HIS A 102 11.99 -6.16 -17.97
N SER A 103 11.07 -5.73 -17.12
CA SER A 103 10.88 -6.25 -15.77
C SER A 103 9.42 -6.67 -15.57
N LEU A 104 9.23 -7.87 -15.04
CA LEU A 104 7.93 -8.39 -14.63
C LEU A 104 8.02 -8.70 -13.13
N TYR A 105 7.06 -8.20 -12.39
CA TYR A 105 6.92 -8.46 -10.96
C TYR A 105 5.60 -9.14 -10.67
N PHE A 106 5.65 -10.20 -9.88
CA PHE A 106 4.48 -10.91 -9.37
C PHE A 106 4.60 -11.06 -7.87
N GLU A 107 3.51 -10.82 -7.18
CA GLU A 107 3.40 -11.05 -5.73
C GLU A 107 2.06 -11.69 -5.42
N ALA A 108 2.09 -12.72 -4.56
CA ALA A 108 0.92 -13.32 -3.95
C ALA A 108 1.20 -13.54 -2.48
N ALA A 109 0.50 -12.84 -1.61
CA ALA A 109 0.67 -12.92 -0.17
C ALA A 109 -0.68 -12.79 0.55
N TYR A 110 -0.75 -13.31 1.76
CA TYR A 110 -1.93 -13.23 2.61
C TYR A 110 -1.54 -13.05 4.06
N THR A 111 -2.35 -12.32 4.81
CA THR A 111 -2.08 -12.00 6.21
C THR A 111 -3.00 -12.77 7.17
N THR A 112 -2.57 -12.88 8.42
CA THR A 112 -3.37 -13.53 9.48
C THR A 112 -4.63 -12.78 9.86
N LYS A 113 -4.77 -11.50 9.43
CA LYS A 113 -5.98 -10.70 9.61
C LYS A 113 -6.79 -10.57 8.32
N HIS A 114 -6.73 -11.58 7.44
CA HIS A 114 -7.54 -11.72 6.23
C HIS A 114 -7.35 -10.58 5.21
N HIS A 115 -6.14 -10.08 5.09
CA HIS A 115 -5.74 -9.15 4.06
C HIS A 115 -4.90 -9.88 2.99
N GLY A 116 -5.23 -9.70 1.72
CA GLY A 116 -4.54 -10.33 0.59
C GLY A 116 -3.81 -9.30 -0.27
N ILE A 117 -2.71 -9.74 -0.90
CA ILE A 117 -1.92 -8.94 -1.84
C ILE A 117 -1.67 -9.79 -3.06
N PHE A 118 -2.25 -9.41 -4.19
CA PHE A 118 -2.04 -10.05 -5.49
C PHE A 118 -1.67 -8.97 -6.49
N ARG A 119 -0.42 -8.97 -6.99
CA ARG A 119 0.11 -7.93 -7.87
C ARG A 119 0.79 -8.50 -9.06
N PHE A 120 0.55 -7.87 -10.20
CA PHE A 120 1.35 -7.95 -11.39
C PHE A 120 1.81 -6.55 -11.77
N ASN A 121 3.09 -6.41 -12.08
CA ASN A 121 3.63 -5.15 -12.58
C ASN A 121 4.60 -5.42 -13.71
N TYR A 122 4.50 -4.64 -14.78
CA TYR A 122 5.44 -4.61 -15.88
C TYR A 122 6.09 -3.25 -15.98
N ASP A 123 7.40 -3.22 -16.20
CA ASP A 123 8.16 -1.99 -16.35
C ASP A 123 9.20 -2.13 -17.47
N SER A 124 9.26 -1.14 -18.36
CA SER A 124 10.24 -1.09 -19.45
C SER A 124 10.54 0.33 -19.85
N LYS A 125 11.83 0.64 -20.03
CA LYS A 125 12.32 1.88 -20.64
C LYS A 125 12.60 1.73 -22.15
N TYR A 126 12.46 0.53 -22.68
CA TYR A 126 12.94 0.17 -24.03
C TYR A 126 11.82 -0.33 -24.93
N LEU A 127 10.61 -0.61 -24.40
CA LEU A 127 9.48 -1.05 -25.22
C LEU A 127 9.07 0.03 -26.22
N ILE A 128 9.03 1.27 -25.77
CA ILE A 128 8.80 2.45 -26.59
C ILE A 128 10.06 3.32 -26.50
N PRO A 129 10.82 3.50 -27.61
CA PRO A 129 12.05 4.27 -27.56
C PRO A 129 11.84 5.68 -27.01
N GLY A 130 12.65 6.08 -26.02
CA GLY A 130 12.58 7.39 -25.37
C GLY A 130 11.57 7.52 -24.24
N TYR A 131 10.75 6.49 -23.99
CA TYR A 131 9.73 6.50 -22.96
C TYR A 131 9.82 5.29 -22.04
N ARG A 132 9.47 5.48 -20.79
CA ARG A 132 9.26 4.38 -19.84
C ARG A 132 7.77 4.07 -19.77
N LEU A 133 7.42 2.82 -20.00
CA LEU A 133 6.07 2.30 -19.85
C LEU A 133 5.99 1.43 -18.59
N THR A 134 4.95 1.64 -17.79
CA THR A 134 4.61 0.75 -16.67
C THR A 134 3.16 0.31 -16.77
N LEU A 135 2.92 -0.97 -16.51
CA LEU A 135 1.57 -1.53 -16.41
C LEU A 135 1.41 -2.19 -15.04
N ASP A 136 0.25 -2.06 -14.46
CA ASP A 136 -0.08 -2.61 -13.15
C ASP A 136 -1.45 -3.28 -13.16
N ALA A 137 -1.54 -4.45 -12.55
CA ALA A 137 -2.78 -5.10 -12.21
C ALA A 137 -2.67 -5.63 -10.78
N THR A 138 -3.48 -5.08 -9.88
CA THR A 138 -3.41 -5.35 -8.45
C THR A 138 -4.79 -5.67 -7.91
N TYR A 139 -4.88 -6.70 -7.04
CA TYR A 139 -6.06 -7.04 -6.27
C TYR A 139 -5.69 -7.15 -4.80
N LEU A 140 -6.32 -6.34 -3.97
CA LEU A 140 -6.09 -6.25 -2.53
C LEU A 140 -7.40 -6.51 -1.79
N PRO A 141 -7.78 -7.78 -1.57
CA PRO A 141 -8.92 -8.10 -0.72
C PRO A 141 -8.58 -7.83 0.75
N ASP A 142 -9.49 -7.19 1.45
CA ASP A 142 -9.38 -6.90 2.87
C ASP A 142 -10.70 -7.12 3.57
N ALA A 143 -10.80 -8.23 4.32
CA ALA A 143 -12.02 -8.60 5.02
C ALA A 143 -12.26 -7.80 6.31
N MET A 144 -11.24 -7.07 6.79
CA MET A 144 -11.26 -6.33 8.07
C MET A 144 -10.47 -5.03 7.95
N CYS A 145 -10.75 -4.20 6.94
CA CYS A 145 -10.15 -2.90 6.77
C CYS A 145 -10.49 -1.97 7.94
N ASP A 146 -9.51 -1.25 8.44
CA ASP A 146 -9.68 -0.32 9.54
C ASP A 146 -10.56 0.88 9.16
N PHE A 147 -11.51 1.23 10.04
CA PHE A 147 -12.40 2.36 9.92
C PHE A 147 -12.64 3.01 11.29
N TYR A 148 -12.05 4.15 11.53
CA TYR A 148 -12.15 4.89 12.80
C TYR A 148 -13.01 6.15 12.68
N GLY A 149 -13.76 6.29 11.58
CA GLY A 149 -14.54 7.47 11.27
C GLY A 149 -13.72 8.53 10.50
N PHE A 150 -14.28 9.71 10.38
CA PHE A 150 -13.73 10.81 9.60
C PHE A 150 -13.05 11.86 10.48
N ASN A 151 -12.19 12.68 9.86
CA ASN A 151 -11.53 13.83 10.48
C ASN A 151 -10.59 13.51 11.65
N GLY A 152 -9.99 12.32 11.68
CA GLY A 152 -8.96 12.00 12.66
C GLY A 152 -9.46 12.14 14.10
N TYR A 153 -8.92 13.12 14.84
CA TYR A 153 -9.24 13.30 16.26
C TYR A 153 -10.62 13.93 16.54
N ASP A 154 -11.40 14.34 15.55
CA ASP A 154 -12.81 14.71 15.75
C ASP A 154 -13.67 13.50 16.11
N THR A 155 -13.26 12.29 15.71
CA THR A 155 -13.89 11.03 16.11
C THR A 155 -13.18 10.40 17.30
N ARG A 156 -13.95 10.00 18.30
CA ARG A 156 -13.43 9.31 19.49
C ARG A 156 -13.19 7.84 19.20
N TYR A 157 -12.05 7.34 19.65
CA TYR A 157 -11.72 5.92 19.62
C TYR A 157 -11.82 5.35 21.05
N HIS A 158 -12.64 4.33 21.21
CA HIS A 158 -12.85 3.62 22.47
C HIS A 158 -12.18 2.25 22.39
N HIS A 159 -11.00 2.13 22.97
CA HIS A 159 -10.25 0.88 22.98
C HIS A 159 -11.04 -0.27 23.61
N GLU A 160 -11.73 0.00 24.71
CA GLU A 160 -12.55 -0.95 25.46
C GLU A 160 -13.67 -1.57 24.63
N TRP A 161 -14.17 -0.89 23.59
CA TRP A 161 -15.22 -1.44 22.71
C TRP A 161 -14.74 -2.59 21.84
N CYS A 162 -13.45 -2.67 21.56
CA CYS A 162 -12.86 -3.71 20.69
C CYS A 162 -11.81 -4.57 21.40
N ASP A 163 -11.43 -4.24 22.64
CA ASP A 163 -10.48 -5.02 23.43
C ASP A 163 -11.14 -6.30 23.94
N TRP A 164 -10.73 -7.44 23.37
CA TRP A 164 -11.29 -8.73 23.70
C TRP A 164 -10.23 -9.67 24.30
N SER A 165 -10.62 -10.36 25.37
CA SER A 165 -9.84 -11.43 25.99
C SER A 165 -10.77 -12.55 26.46
N LYS A 166 -10.29 -13.79 26.39
CA LYS A 166 -10.97 -14.92 27.03
C LYS A 166 -11.11 -14.78 28.54
N ASN A 167 -10.29 -13.96 29.15
CA ASN A 167 -10.35 -13.63 30.57
C ASN A 167 -10.84 -12.18 30.71
N PRO A 168 -12.09 -11.97 31.16
CA PRO A 168 -12.66 -10.63 31.33
C PRO A 168 -11.81 -9.72 32.23
N GLY A 169 -11.12 -10.26 33.24
CA GLY A 169 -10.24 -9.49 34.10
C GLY A 169 -8.97 -8.94 33.43
N LYS A 170 -8.71 -9.30 32.17
CA LYS A 170 -7.64 -8.75 31.32
C LYS A 170 -8.15 -7.74 30.29
N MET A 171 -9.44 -7.53 30.21
CA MET A 171 -10.05 -6.53 29.33
C MET A 171 -10.01 -5.15 29.99
N ALA A 172 -9.93 -4.09 29.20
CA ALA A 172 -9.96 -2.72 29.70
C ALA A 172 -11.27 -2.43 30.44
N ASP A 173 -12.40 -2.76 29.82
CA ASP A 173 -13.74 -2.76 30.41
C ASP A 173 -14.60 -3.80 29.69
N SER A 174 -14.92 -4.91 30.36
CA SER A 174 -15.72 -5.96 29.78
C SER A 174 -17.19 -5.57 29.57
N SER A 175 -17.70 -4.63 30.35
CA SER A 175 -19.08 -4.15 30.22
C SER A 175 -19.26 -3.20 29.04
N ALA A 176 -18.21 -2.48 28.64
CA ALA A 176 -18.22 -1.59 27.50
C ALA A 176 -17.92 -2.32 26.17
N TYR A 177 -17.45 -3.57 26.23
CA TYR A 177 -17.06 -4.32 25.03
C TYR A 177 -18.25 -4.49 24.06
N ARG A 178 -18.02 -4.13 22.80
CA ARG A 178 -18.99 -4.30 21.70
C ARG A 178 -18.57 -5.42 20.77
N SER A 179 -17.47 -5.26 20.05
CA SER A 179 -16.96 -6.25 19.11
C SER A 179 -15.50 -5.98 18.77
N ARG A 180 -14.67 -7.03 18.69
CA ARG A 180 -13.27 -6.87 18.22
C ARG A 180 -13.15 -6.38 16.79
N VAL A 181 -14.26 -6.37 16.02
CA VAL A 181 -14.36 -5.84 14.65
C VAL A 181 -15.20 -4.56 14.57
N PHE A 182 -15.50 -3.91 15.71
CA PHE A 182 -16.34 -2.71 15.75
C PHE A 182 -15.81 -1.61 14.82
N TYR A 183 -14.50 -1.41 14.76
CA TYR A 183 -13.83 -0.44 13.91
C TYR A 183 -13.35 -1.06 12.58
N LYS A 184 -14.15 -1.95 11.98
CA LYS A 184 -13.78 -2.64 10.75
C LYS A 184 -14.92 -2.63 9.75
N TYR A 185 -14.57 -2.72 8.47
CA TYR A 185 -15.47 -2.99 7.35
C TYR A 185 -14.73 -3.82 6.30
N LYS A 186 -15.42 -4.41 5.35
CA LYS A 186 -14.80 -5.14 4.24
C LYS A 186 -14.52 -4.21 3.07
N ARG A 187 -13.31 -4.28 2.49
CA ARG A 187 -12.92 -3.49 1.33
C ARG A 187 -12.00 -4.28 0.42
N ASP A 188 -12.47 -4.66 -0.74
CA ASP A 188 -11.62 -5.22 -1.78
C ASP A 188 -11.27 -4.10 -2.78
N LEU A 189 -9.98 -3.95 -3.13
CA LEU A 189 -9.51 -3.01 -4.13
C LEU A 189 -8.98 -3.76 -5.35
N ILE A 190 -9.49 -3.41 -6.52
CA ILE A 190 -8.98 -3.83 -7.83
C ILE A 190 -8.40 -2.61 -8.51
N ARG A 191 -7.17 -2.69 -9.00
CA ARG A 191 -6.54 -1.63 -9.78
C ARG A 191 -5.95 -2.20 -11.06
N VAL A 192 -6.25 -1.53 -12.17
CA VAL A 192 -5.55 -1.73 -13.44
C VAL A 192 -5.11 -0.36 -13.94
N ALA A 193 -3.83 -0.21 -14.25
CA ALA A 193 -3.26 1.08 -14.64
C ALA A 193 -2.16 0.92 -15.67
N GLY A 194 -2.00 1.93 -16.50
CA GLY A 194 -0.89 2.09 -17.43
C GLY A 194 -0.35 3.51 -17.36
N ASP A 195 0.96 3.66 -17.22
CA ASP A 195 1.63 4.95 -17.14
C ASP A 195 2.78 5.03 -18.13
N ILE A 196 2.95 6.21 -18.70
CA ILE A 196 4.07 6.55 -19.56
C ILE A 196 4.82 7.74 -18.97
N GLU A 197 6.15 7.67 -19.00
CA GLU A 197 7.06 8.71 -18.54
C GLU A 197 8.03 9.08 -19.66
N GLY A 198 8.21 10.38 -19.91
CA GLY A 198 9.16 10.91 -20.88
C GLY A 198 10.02 12.01 -20.27
N THR A 199 11.24 12.21 -20.81
CA THR A 199 12.16 13.25 -20.34
C THR A 199 11.78 14.60 -20.94
N ILE A 200 11.68 15.65 -20.10
CA ILE A 200 11.58 17.04 -20.51
C ILE A 200 12.99 17.62 -20.68
N TYR A 201 13.76 17.54 -19.60
CA TYR A 201 15.14 18.06 -19.58
C TYR A 201 15.93 17.41 -18.43
N LYS A 202 17.02 16.71 -18.74
CA LYS A 202 17.87 16.00 -17.76
C LYS A 202 17.03 15.10 -16.83
N ASP A 203 16.99 15.44 -15.56
CA ASP A 203 16.31 14.69 -14.49
C ASP A 203 14.83 15.07 -14.34
N LEU A 204 14.38 16.09 -15.09
CA LEU A 204 12.97 16.50 -15.12
C LEU A 204 12.21 15.72 -16.18
N LYS A 205 11.10 15.10 -15.78
CA LYS A 205 10.27 14.24 -16.62
C LYS A 205 8.81 14.63 -16.51
N TRP A 206 8.07 14.39 -17.58
CA TRP A 206 6.62 14.38 -17.55
C TRP A 206 6.12 12.95 -17.39
N ASN A 207 4.94 12.79 -16.84
CA ASN A 207 4.25 11.51 -16.74
C ASN A 207 2.78 11.69 -17.08
N ALA A 208 2.19 10.66 -17.68
CA ALA A 208 0.77 10.57 -17.93
C ALA A 208 0.33 9.12 -17.74
N GLY A 209 -0.90 8.94 -17.28
CA GLY A 209 -1.42 7.61 -17.03
C GLY A 209 -2.92 7.55 -17.10
N ILE A 210 -3.40 6.34 -17.34
CA ILE A 210 -4.82 5.99 -17.30
C ILE A 210 -4.98 4.74 -16.43
N GLY A 211 -6.13 4.61 -15.81
CA GLY A 211 -6.42 3.39 -15.04
C GLY A 211 -7.85 3.33 -14.56
N VAL A 212 -8.14 2.26 -13.87
CA VAL A 212 -9.41 2.06 -13.18
C VAL A 212 -9.16 1.51 -11.78
N LEU A 213 -9.86 2.08 -10.80
CA LEU A 213 -9.96 1.59 -9.44
C LEU A 213 -11.35 1.03 -9.23
N GLY A 214 -11.46 -0.22 -8.81
CA GLY A 214 -12.70 -0.86 -8.42
C GLY A 214 -12.67 -1.12 -6.92
N TYR A 215 -13.60 -0.53 -6.19
CA TYR A 215 -13.80 -0.78 -4.77
C TYR A 215 -15.05 -1.61 -4.58
N LEU A 216 -14.92 -2.73 -3.87
CA LEU A 216 -16.01 -3.59 -3.46
C LEU A 216 -16.08 -3.50 -1.93
N ILE A 217 -17.08 -2.81 -1.44
CA ILE A 217 -17.25 -2.50 -0.01
C ILE A 217 -18.46 -3.23 0.51
N ASP A 218 -18.34 -3.74 1.73
CA ASP A 218 -19.42 -4.39 2.46
C ASP A 218 -19.15 -4.37 3.97
N ASP A 219 -20.13 -4.80 4.74
CA ASP A 219 -19.94 -5.10 6.14
C ASP A 219 -18.99 -6.31 6.30
N CYS A 220 -18.32 -6.43 7.44
CA CYS A 220 -17.50 -7.60 7.72
C CYS A 220 -18.34 -8.88 7.65
N ASP A 221 -17.85 -9.91 6.96
CA ASP A 221 -18.49 -11.22 6.94
C ASP A 221 -18.29 -11.94 8.30
N ILE A 222 -19.19 -11.67 9.23
CA ILE A 222 -19.15 -12.24 10.59
C ILE A 222 -19.18 -13.77 10.57
N LYS A 223 -19.90 -14.38 9.64
CA LYS A 223 -19.96 -15.84 9.49
C LYS A 223 -18.59 -16.41 9.11
N MET A 224 -17.91 -15.78 8.16
CA MET A 224 -16.56 -16.16 7.78
C MET A 224 -15.57 -15.96 8.95
N LEU A 225 -15.66 -14.84 9.68
CA LEU A 225 -14.77 -14.52 10.79
C LEU A 225 -15.00 -15.44 12.02
N ASN A 226 -16.22 -15.88 12.25
CA ASN A 226 -16.54 -16.85 13.28
C ASN A 226 -16.03 -18.26 12.94
N GLY A 227 -15.97 -18.62 11.65
CA GLY A 227 -15.54 -19.93 11.19
C GLY A 227 -16.41 -21.04 11.79
N LYS A 228 -15.83 -21.85 12.70
CA LYS A 228 -16.51 -22.94 13.40
C LYS A 228 -17.13 -22.53 14.74
N ASN A 229 -16.92 -21.28 15.19
CA ASN A 229 -17.49 -20.83 16.46
C ASN A 229 -18.89 -20.29 16.20
N GLU A 230 -19.87 -20.77 16.95
CA GLU A 230 -21.24 -20.28 16.89
C GLU A 230 -21.46 -19.25 18.00
N TYR A 231 -22.17 -18.17 17.67
CA TYR A 231 -22.56 -17.15 18.65
C TYR A 231 -23.76 -17.65 19.44
N ASP A 232 -23.66 -17.54 20.76
CA ASP A 232 -24.71 -17.93 21.69
C ASP A 232 -25.31 -16.67 22.34
N PRO A 233 -26.53 -16.26 21.97
CA PRO A 233 -27.14 -15.03 22.50
C PRO A 233 -27.46 -15.11 24.00
N SER A 234 -27.39 -16.29 24.64
CA SER A 234 -27.59 -16.45 26.08
C SER A 234 -26.34 -16.10 26.90
N LYS A 235 -25.18 -15.94 26.24
CA LYS A 235 -23.91 -15.58 26.88
C LYS A 235 -23.55 -14.13 26.60
N GLU A 236 -22.89 -13.52 27.56
CA GLU A 236 -22.34 -12.18 27.40
C GLU A 236 -21.36 -12.10 26.20
N HIS A 237 -21.37 -11.00 25.43
CA HIS A 237 -20.51 -10.81 24.25
C HIS A 237 -19.03 -11.04 24.53
N TYR A 238 -18.55 -10.53 25.68
CA TYR A 238 -17.16 -10.68 26.08
C TYR A 238 -16.79 -12.10 26.53
N ALA A 239 -17.79 -12.94 26.89
CA ALA A 239 -17.55 -14.30 27.39
C ALA A 239 -17.31 -15.32 26.27
N GLN A 240 -17.49 -14.94 25.01
CA GLN A 240 -17.39 -15.85 23.87
C GLN A 240 -16.45 -15.35 22.78
N LYS A 241 -15.84 -16.30 22.05
CA LYS A 241 -14.96 -15.98 20.93
C LYS A 241 -15.76 -15.61 19.67
N ALA A 242 -16.96 -16.17 19.52
CA ALA A 242 -17.82 -15.87 18.39
C ALA A 242 -18.30 -14.41 18.43
N LEU A 243 -18.37 -13.79 17.26
CA LEU A 243 -18.90 -12.44 17.08
C LEU A 243 -20.40 -12.48 16.93
N ASP A 244 -21.09 -11.52 17.52
CA ASP A 244 -22.53 -11.32 17.32
C ASP A 244 -22.79 -10.83 15.89
N PRO A 245 -23.56 -11.57 15.08
CA PRO A 245 -23.89 -11.16 13.72
C PRO A 245 -24.81 -9.93 13.65
N ASN A 246 -25.48 -9.59 14.74
CA ASN A 246 -26.43 -8.47 14.80
C ASN A 246 -25.85 -7.21 15.44
N MET A 247 -24.60 -7.25 15.92
CA MET A 247 -23.95 -6.08 16.52
C MET A 247 -23.58 -5.09 15.44
N PRO A 248 -24.14 -3.86 15.44
CA PRO A 248 -23.78 -2.85 14.44
C PRO A 248 -22.33 -2.40 14.64
N LEU A 249 -21.59 -2.35 13.55
CA LEU A 249 -20.23 -1.84 13.50
C LEU A 249 -20.23 -0.30 13.34
N LEU A 250 -19.11 0.37 13.55
CA LEU A 250 -19.02 1.82 13.34
C LEU A 250 -19.39 2.20 11.90
N TYR A 251 -19.02 1.37 10.93
CA TYR A 251 -19.39 1.55 9.54
C TYR A 251 -20.92 1.56 9.32
N ASP A 252 -21.65 0.64 10.00
CA ASP A 252 -23.10 0.61 9.98
C ASP A 252 -23.72 1.87 10.60
N LYS A 253 -23.15 2.35 11.71
CA LYS A 253 -23.57 3.58 12.36
C LYS A 253 -23.42 4.79 11.45
N TYR A 254 -22.29 4.90 10.72
CA TYR A 254 -22.06 5.99 9.77
C TYR A 254 -23.06 5.99 8.60
N LYS A 255 -23.49 4.79 8.14
CA LYS A 255 -24.60 4.66 7.17
C LYS A 255 -25.95 5.07 7.77
N GLN A 256 -26.23 4.64 9.00
CA GLN A 256 -27.47 4.97 9.71
C GLN A 256 -27.61 6.47 9.99
N TRP A 257 -26.51 7.13 10.36
CA TRP A 257 -26.48 8.57 10.60
C TRP A 257 -26.52 9.41 9.31
N GLY A 258 -26.40 8.79 8.14
CA GLY A 258 -26.36 9.49 6.86
C GLY A 258 -25.01 10.15 6.56
N ILE A 259 -23.94 9.85 7.30
CA ILE A 259 -22.60 10.34 6.97
C ILE A 259 -22.10 9.65 5.70
N ILE A 260 -22.37 8.35 5.55
CA ILE A 260 -22.06 7.57 4.34
C ILE A 260 -23.35 7.29 3.59
N GLY A 261 -23.42 7.77 2.34
CA GLY A 261 -24.59 7.61 1.49
C GLY A 261 -24.74 6.19 0.94
N GLN A 262 -25.97 5.83 0.60
CA GLN A 262 -26.27 4.53 -0.04
C GLN A 262 -25.59 4.40 -1.41
N ASP A 263 -25.30 5.50 -2.06
CA ASP A 263 -24.65 5.61 -3.36
C ASP A 263 -23.15 5.30 -3.31
N GLU A 264 -22.48 5.43 -2.14
CA GLU A 264 -21.07 5.07 -1.96
C GLU A 264 -20.84 3.86 -1.04
N ALA A 265 -21.84 3.45 -0.24
CA ALA A 265 -21.69 2.42 0.77
C ALA A 265 -21.27 1.03 0.25
N LYS A 266 -21.47 0.74 -1.03
CA LYS A 266 -21.07 -0.54 -1.65
C LYS A 266 -19.82 -0.42 -2.53
N GLY A 267 -19.21 0.75 -2.56
CA GLY A 267 -18.06 1.04 -3.42
C GLY A 267 -18.46 1.44 -4.84
N GLY A 268 -17.56 1.28 -5.79
CA GLY A 268 -17.79 1.66 -7.19
C GLY A 268 -16.56 1.48 -8.06
N TRP A 269 -16.73 1.78 -9.34
CA TRP A 269 -15.66 1.77 -10.34
C TRP A 269 -15.29 3.20 -10.74
N HIS A 270 -14.00 3.51 -10.66
CA HIS A 270 -13.45 4.85 -10.85
C HIS A 270 -12.36 4.81 -11.92
N PRO A 271 -12.71 4.93 -13.21
CA PRO A 271 -11.72 5.22 -14.23
C PRO A 271 -11.10 6.58 -13.96
N TYR A 272 -9.81 6.70 -14.19
CA TYR A 272 -9.08 7.93 -13.98
C TYR A 272 -8.05 8.18 -15.06
N ILE A 273 -7.74 9.46 -15.24
CA ILE A 273 -6.57 9.93 -15.95
C ILE A 273 -5.69 10.70 -14.99
N ARG A 274 -4.38 10.61 -15.17
CA ARG A 274 -3.45 11.44 -14.40
C ARG A 274 -2.37 12.03 -15.29
N ALA A 275 -1.88 13.21 -14.91
CA ALA A 275 -0.76 13.86 -15.58
C ALA A 275 0.04 14.66 -14.57
N GLY A 276 1.35 14.74 -14.76
CA GLY A 276 2.22 15.45 -13.84
C GLY A 276 3.66 15.48 -14.28
N ILE A 277 4.50 15.89 -13.33
CA ILE A 277 5.96 16.01 -13.51
C ILE A 277 6.68 15.29 -12.38
N THR A 278 7.87 14.80 -12.68
CA THR A 278 8.77 14.16 -11.72
C THR A 278 10.19 14.71 -11.91
N TYR A 279 10.86 15.01 -10.80
CA TYR A 279 12.28 15.36 -10.79
C TYR A 279 13.03 14.39 -9.88
N ASP A 280 14.04 13.65 -10.40
CA ASP A 280 14.70 12.56 -9.68
C ASP A 280 16.22 12.58 -9.89
N THR A 281 16.95 13.08 -8.89
CA THR A 281 18.41 13.13 -8.84
C THR A 281 19.03 12.16 -7.84
N ARG A 282 18.25 11.19 -7.36
CA ARG A 282 18.73 10.23 -6.35
C ARG A 282 19.86 9.36 -6.91
N ASP A 283 20.86 9.10 -6.06
CA ASP A 283 21.97 8.19 -6.36
C ASP A 283 21.52 6.75 -6.65
N LYS A 284 20.47 6.31 -6.01
CA LYS A 284 19.83 5.00 -6.24
C LYS A 284 18.34 5.05 -5.88
N ARG A 285 17.55 4.17 -6.48
CA ARG A 285 16.09 4.14 -6.26
C ARG A 285 15.70 3.51 -4.92
N GLN A 286 16.43 2.48 -4.49
CA GLN A 286 16.18 1.78 -3.22
C GLN A 286 17.21 2.20 -2.18
N GLY A 287 16.72 2.70 -1.04
CA GLY A 287 17.57 3.18 0.05
C GLY A 287 18.55 4.27 -0.39
N PRO A 288 18.12 5.36 -1.00
CA PRO A 288 18.99 6.43 -1.45
C PRO A 288 19.71 7.09 -0.28
N ASN A 289 20.96 7.51 -0.54
CA ASN A 289 21.77 8.23 0.43
C ASN A 289 21.94 9.70 0.07
N LYS A 290 21.71 10.05 -1.21
CA LYS A 290 21.90 11.41 -1.72
C LYS A 290 20.88 11.72 -2.80
N GLY A 291 20.51 13.01 -2.90
CA GLY A 291 19.71 13.54 -3.99
C GLY A 291 18.27 13.84 -3.59
N ILE A 292 17.52 14.31 -4.56
CA ILE A 292 16.14 14.76 -4.41
C ILE A 292 15.25 13.90 -5.31
N TYR A 293 14.07 13.59 -4.81
CA TYR A 293 12.96 13.09 -5.57
C TYR A 293 11.74 13.93 -5.28
N THR A 294 11.10 14.44 -6.31
CA THR A 294 9.80 15.11 -6.17
C THR A 294 8.88 14.72 -7.30
N ASP A 295 7.62 14.56 -7.00
CA ASP A 295 6.54 14.41 -7.96
C ASP A 295 5.38 15.36 -7.63
N ALA A 296 4.73 15.84 -8.68
CA ALA A 296 3.51 16.62 -8.59
C ALA A 296 2.60 16.20 -9.74
N PHE A 297 1.39 15.79 -9.43
CA PHE A 297 0.44 15.34 -10.46
C PHE A 297 -1.01 15.59 -10.06
N PHE A 298 -1.85 15.72 -11.08
CA PHE A 298 -3.29 15.75 -10.96
C PHE A 298 -3.87 14.41 -11.38
N THR A 299 -4.91 13.99 -10.69
CA THR A 299 -5.70 12.81 -11.02
C THR A 299 -7.16 13.25 -11.14
N TYR A 300 -7.73 13.13 -12.34
CA TYR A 300 -9.16 13.28 -12.54
C TYR A 300 -9.80 11.90 -12.58
N SER A 301 -10.81 11.69 -11.74
CA SER A 301 -11.57 10.44 -11.69
C SER A 301 -13.03 10.72 -11.98
N ALA A 302 -13.59 9.92 -12.89
CA ALA A 302 -15.03 9.88 -13.13
C ALA A 302 -15.61 8.65 -12.43
N ALA A 303 -16.76 8.81 -11.78
CA ALA A 303 -17.43 7.68 -11.14
C ALA A 303 -18.38 6.98 -12.11
N PHE A 304 -18.23 5.66 -12.22
CA PHE A 304 -19.24 4.80 -12.83
C PHE A 304 -19.75 3.84 -11.79
N ASN A 305 -21.00 3.96 -11.41
CA ASN A 305 -21.65 2.97 -10.55
C ASN A 305 -22.12 1.79 -11.36
N ALA A 306 -21.20 0.98 -11.79
CA ALA A 306 -21.51 -0.34 -12.33
C ALA A 306 -21.34 -1.45 -11.26
N ALA A 307 -21.06 -1.10 -10.01
CA ALA A 307 -20.97 -2.08 -8.95
C ALA A 307 -22.39 -2.50 -8.53
N TYR A 308 -22.75 -3.71 -8.90
CA TYR A 308 -23.94 -4.41 -8.39
C TYR A 308 -25.33 -3.89 -8.75
N GLY A 309 -25.50 -3.25 -9.90
CA GLY A 309 -26.81 -3.14 -10.56
C GLY A 309 -27.75 -2.04 -10.06
N ASN A 310 -27.29 -1.10 -9.24
CA ASN A 310 -28.13 0.00 -8.80
C ASN A 310 -27.43 1.34 -8.88
N GLN A 311 -28.02 2.20 -9.71
CA GLN A 311 -27.89 3.65 -9.83
C GLN A 311 -26.48 4.24 -9.83
N ALA A 312 -26.13 4.81 -10.97
CA ALA A 312 -24.96 5.66 -11.12
C ALA A 312 -25.00 6.81 -10.10
N SER A 313 -24.04 6.89 -9.20
CA SER A 313 -23.80 8.10 -8.46
C SER A 313 -23.13 9.11 -9.39
N ALA A 314 -23.94 9.83 -10.13
CA ALA A 314 -23.49 10.88 -11.05
C ALA A 314 -22.73 12.03 -10.32
N GLY A 315 -22.58 11.95 -9.00
CA GLY A 315 -22.04 12.99 -8.14
C GLY A 315 -20.58 12.87 -7.74
N TYR A 316 -19.89 11.75 -8.00
CA TYR A 316 -18.52 11.51 -7.47
C TYR A 316 -17.40 11.72 -8.49
N ASN A 317 -17.59 12.66 -9.41
CA ASN A 317 -16.48 13.12 -10.24
C ASN A 317 -15.58 14.05 -9.45
N HIS A 318 -14.27 13.83 -9.47
CA HIS A 318 -13.36 14.64 -8.68
C HIS A 318 -11.99 14.82 -9.34
N LEU A 319 -11.35 15.92 -8.98
CA LEU A 319 -9.98 16.25 -9.32
C LEU A 319 -9.16 16.29 -8.02
N GLN A 320 -8.14 15.47 -7.93
CA GLN A 320 -7.18 15.47 -6.81
C GLN A 320 -5.82 15.98 -7.27
N PHE A 321 -5.14 16.68 -6.38
CA PHE A 321 -3.74 17.05 -6.51
C PHE A 321 -2.90 16.25 -5.51
N ASN A 322 -1.79 15.69 -5.99
CA ASN A 322 -0.84 14.95 -5.20
C ASN A 322 0.56 15.57 -5.38
N PHE A 323 1.24 15.74 -4.28
CA PHE A 323 2.62 16.19 -4.24
C PHE A 323 3.42 15.37 -3.25
N THR A 324 4.65 14.98 -3.64
CA THR A 324 5.62 14.34 -2.75
C THR A 324 6.99 14.94 -3.00
N PHE A 325 7.68 15.30 -1.93
CA PHE A 325 9.07 15.73 -1.94
C PHE A 325 9.87 14.84 -1.01
N ARG A 326 11.04 14.36 -1.46
CA ARG A 326 11.99 13.56 -0.68
C ARG A 326 13.38 14.10 -0.89
N HIS A 327 14.13 14.25 0.18
CA HIS A 327 15.51 14.69 0.12
C HIS A 327 16.39 13.81 1.01
N TYR A 328 17.56 13.47 0.50
CA TYR A 328 18.53 12.60 1.13
C TYR A 328 19.87 13.35 1.18
N VAL A 329 20.33 13.66 2.38
CA VAL A 329 21.54 14.44 2.63
C VAL A 329 22.57 13.53 3.30
N PRO A 330 23.69 13.20 2.63
CA PRO A 330 24.77 12.49 3.27
C PRO A 330 25.46 13.42 4.27
N CYS A 331 25.45 13.03 5.55
CA CYS A 331 26.00 13.87 6.63
C CYS A 331 27.41 13.47 7.01
N TYR A 332 27.77 12.19 6.88
CA TYR A 332 29.08 11.72 7.30
C TYR A 332 29.55 10.52 6.47
N TYR A 333 30.78 10.64 5.95
CA TYR A 333 31.50 9.56 5.29
C TYR A 333 32.66 9.10 6.17
N ASP A 334 32.86 7.80 6.28
CA ASP A 334 34.02 7.24 6.98
C ASP A 334 35.31 7.36 6.12
N LYS A 335 36.44 6.95 6.70
CA LYS A 335 37.74 6.94 6.01
C LYS A 335 37.79 6.04 4.76
N LYS A 336 36.84 5.12 4.61
CA LYS A 336 36.71 4.26 3.43
C LYS A 336 35.78 4.84 2.38
N GLY A 337 35.22 6.03 2.59
CA GLY A 337 34.26 6.68 1.68
C GLY A 337 32.85 6.08 1.78
N ILE A 338 32.53 5.29 2.80
CA ILE A 338 31.20 4.76 3.02
C ILE A 338 30.37 5.80 3.76
N ASN A 339 29.20 6.12 3.22
CA ASN A 339 28.25 7.02 3.91
C ASN A 339 27.70 6.33 5.15
N ARG A 340 28.00 6.89 6.32
CA ARG A 340 27.59 6.34 7.63
C ARG A 340 26.36 7.00 8.20
N ILE A 341 26.08 8.24 7.82
CA ILE A 341 24.95 8.99 8.32
C ILE A 341 24.25 9.69 7.16
N THR A 342 23.00 9.37 6.94
CA THR A 342 22.13 10.08 6.00
C THR A 342 20.99 10.74 6.78
N PHE A 343 20.78 12.03 6.59
CA PHE A 343 19.55 12.70 6.97
C PHE A 343 18.56 12.59 5.80
N ALA A 344 17.40 12.00 6.05
CA ALA A 344 16.38 11.80 5.04
C ALA A 344 15.05 12.37 5.52
N TYR A 345 14.38 13.10 4.65
CA TYR A 345 13.02 13.58 4.96
C TYR A 345 12.11 13.53 3.75
N ARG A 346 10.83 13.37 4.03
CA ARG A 346 9.74 13.34 3.06
C ARG A 346 8.64 14.28 3.52
N VAL A 347 8.07 15.02 2.59
CA VAL A 347 6.83 15.77 2.76
C VAL A 347 5.89 15.36 1.63
N GLY A 348 4.63 15.17 1.94
CA GLY A 348 3.63 14.83 0.93
C GLY A 348 2.27 15.41 1.28
N THR A 349 1.44 15.60 0.26
CA THR A 349 0.05 16.03 0.43
C THR A 349 -0.82 15.42 -0.65
N GLN A 350 -2.07 15.16 -0.30
CA GLN A 350 -3.14 14.78 -1.21
C GLN A 350 -4.35 15.63 -0.87
N ASN A 351 -4.88 16.36 -1.86
CA ASN A 351 -5.99 17.28 -1.66
C ASN A 351 -7.00 17.14 -2.77
N LEU A 352 -8.29 17.25 -2.41
CA LEU A 352 -9.38 17.41 -3.33
C LEU A 352 -9.38 18.84 -3.86
N ILE A 353 -9.29 19.01 -5.19
CA ILE A 353 -9.27 20.34 -5.84
C ILE A 353 -10.65 20.74 -6.32
N ALA A 354 -11.42 19.77 -6.82
CA ALA A 354 -12.77 20.01 -7.31
C ALA A 354 -13.59 18.72 -7.31
N GLY A 355 -14.92 18.89 -7.23
CA GLY A 355 -15.86 17.79 -7.24
C GLY A 355 -15.98 17.10 -5.88
N ARG A 356 -16.50 15.87 -5.87
CA ARG A 356 -16.74 15.08 -4.67
C ARG A 356 -16.08 13.72 -4.83
N SER A 357 -15.25 13.35 -3.87
CA SER A 357 -14.58 12.04 -3.80
C SER A 357 -15.31 11.13 -2.83
N PRO A 358 -15.61 9.87 -3.18
CA PRO A 358 -16.13 8.93 -2.20
C PRO A 358 -15.12 8.69 -1.08
N PHE A 359 -15.60 8.42 0.13
CA PHE A 359 -14.73 8.30 1.31
C PHE A 359 -13.62 7.25 1.14
N TYR A 360 -13.92 6.14 0.49
CA TYR A 360 -12.98 5.03 0.29
C TYR A 360 -11.86 5.34 -0.70
N MET A 361 -12.01 6.35 -1.56
CA MET A 361 -10.93 6.85 -2.42
C MET A 361 -9.91 7.65 -1.63
N ASN A 362 -10.32 8.32 -0.56
CA ASN A 362 -9.47 9.19 0.24
C ASN A 362 -8.59 8.42 1.22
N ASN A 363 -8.90 7.14 1.47
CA ASN A 363 -8.01 6.26 2.21
C ASN A 363 -7.02 5.49 1.29
N TYR A 364 -6.80 6.00 0.10
CA TYR A 364 -5.82 5.52 -0.84
C TYR A 364 -4.81 6.62 -1.15
N LEU A 365 -3.60 6.47 -0.62
CA LEU A 365 -2.54 7.43 -0.89
C LEU A 365 -2.01 7.21 -2.31
N ASN A 366 -2.39 8.11 -3.22
CA ASN A 366 -1.91 8.07 -4.60
C ASN A 366 -0.40 8.30 -4.68
N THR A 367 0.31 7.42 -5.36
CA THR A 367 1.71 7.59 -5.68
C THR A 367 1.96 7.23 -7.14
N LEU A 368 2.98 7.85 -7.76
CA LEU A 368 3.41 7.49 -9.12
C LEU A 368 4.12 6.13 -9.17
N PHE A 369 4.65 5.66 -8.04
CA PHE A 369 5.33 4.37 -8.01
C PHE A 369 4.35 3.24 -7.80
N ILE A 370 4.05 2.58 -8.89
CA ILE A 370 3.12 1.47 -8.99
C ILE A 370 3.51 0.29 -8.08
N GLN A 371 4.79 0.03 -7.89
CA GLN A 371 5.28 -1.06 -7.03
C GLN A 371 5.04 -0.83 -5.53
N ARG A 372 4.66 0.38 -5.12
CA ARG A 372 4.34 0.73 -3.73
C ARG A 372 2.95 1.34 -3.68
N VAL A 373 1.94 0.51 -3.84
CA VAL A 373 0.56 0.91 -3.61
C VAL A 373 0.37 1.04 -2.11
N TYR A 374 0.18 2.27 -1.66
CA TYR A 374 -0.32 2.52 -0.32
C TYR A 374 -1.85 2.52 -0.40
N TYR A 375 -2.47 1.57 0.26
CA TYR A 375 -3.93 1.41 0.34
C TYR A 375 -4.46 1.79 1.73
N GLU A 376 -3.59 2.31 2.55
CA GLU A 376 -3.88 2.90 3.85
C GLU A 376 -4.07 4.40 3.67
N GLY A 377 -5.00 5.00 4.41
CA GLY A 377 -5.02 6.43 4.64
C GLY A 377 -3.79 6.89 5.42
N LEU A 378 -3.81 8.03 6.06
CA LEU A 378 -2.75 8.38 6.99
C LEU A 378 -2.86 7.56 8.27
N GLY A 379 -1.72 7.11 8.75
CA GLY A 379 -1.55 6.14 9.83
C GLY A 379 -0.90 4.85 9.31
N GLY A 380 -0.45 4.00 10.21
CA GLY A 380 0.18 2.73 9.87
C GLY A 380 1.62 2.81 9.41
N GLY A 381 2.16 1.66 9.08
CA GLY A 381 3.60 1.46 8.80
C GLY A 381 4.15 2.19 7.57
N ASN A 382 3.29 2.71 6.68
CA ASN A 382 3.71 3.29 5.42
C ASN A 382 3.59 4.82 5.36
N SER A 383 2.98 5.45 6.37
CA SER A 383 2.82 6.91 6.42
C SER A 383 3.22 7.51 7.77
N VAL A 384 2.43 7.36 8.83
CA VAL A 384 2.70 7.87 10.18
C VAL A 384 2.88 6.68 11.12
N ARG A 385 4.13 6.22 11.28
CA ARG A 385 4.47 5.01 12.04
C ARG A 385 4.26 5.22 13.54
N GLY A 386 3.50 4.35 14.16
CA GLY A 386 3.09 4.46 15.57
C GLY A 386 1.62 4.79 15.74
N MET A 387 0.96 5.28 14.69
CA MET A 387 -0.48 5.48 14.61
C MET A 387 -1.16 4.28 13.93
N MET A 388 -2.39 4.01 14.28
CA MET A 388 -3.20 2.98 13.61
C MET A 388 -3.43 3.31 12.13
N ALA A 389 -3.44 2.30 11.27
CA ALA A 389 -3.72 2.46 9.85
C ALA A 389 -5.12 3.07 9.64
N ASN A 390 -5.27 3.95 8.66
CA ASN A 390 -6.52 4.66 8.36
C ASN A 390 -7.10 5.53 9.50
N ARG A 391 -6.30 5.88 10.52
CA ARG A 391 -6.77 6.73 11.63
C ARG A 391 -7.12 8.14 11.16
N ILE A 392 -6.42 8.63 10.12
CA ILE A 392 -6.67 9.95 9.53
C ILE A 392 -7.33 9.72 8.16
N LEU A 393 -8.62 9.99 8.09
CA LEU A 393 -9.42 9.93 6.88
C LEU A 393 -10.14 11.26 6.69
N ALA A 394 -9.81 11.96 5.59
CA ALA A 394 -10.32 13.29 5.28
C ALA A 394 -10.30 13.54 3.77
N ASN A 395 -10.93 14.62 3.28
CA ASN A 395 -10.87 15.04 1.87
C ASN A 395 -9.46 15.41 1.43
N GLY A 396 -8.66 15.94 2.34
CA GLY A 396 -7.27 16.28 2.08
C GLY A 396 -6.43 16.19 3.34
N PHE A 397 -5.16 15.85 3.14
CA PHE A 397 -4.17 15.72 4.21
C PHE A 397 -2.76 16.03 3.71
N ALA A 398 -1.88 16.37 4.64
CA ALA A 398 -0.45 16.47 4.44
C ALA A 398 0.28 15.63 5.50
N PHE A 399 1.48 15.18 5.15
CA PHE A 399 2.31 14.39 6.07
C PHE A 399 3.79 14.72 5.87
N ALA A 400 4.55 14.52 6.94
CA ALA A 400 6.01 14.64 6.91
C ALA A 400 6.64 13.48 7.67
N ASN A 401 7.78 13.01 7.17
CA ASN A 401 8.60 12.00 7.82
C ASN A 401 10.05 12.47 7.83
N VAL A 402 10.71 12.33 8.95
CA VAL A 402 12.11 12.69 9.14
C VAL A 402 12.83 11.48 9.73
N GLU A 403 13.98 11.12 9.16
CA GLU A 403 14.82 10.01 9.63
C GLU A 403 16.30 10.40 9.63
N PHE A 404 17.00 10.01 10.70
CA PHE A 404 18.44 9.83 10.63
C PHE A 404 18.75 8.35 10.39
N ARG A 405 19.47 8.06 9.32
CA ARG A 405 19.87 6.71 8.92
C ARG A 405 21.32 6.49 9.27
N PHE A 406 21.57 5.78 10.36
CA PHE A 406 22.90 5.41 10.82
C PHE A 406 23.27 4.03 10.28
N ARG A 407 24.35 3.91 9.54
CA ARG A 407 24.97 2.64 9.17
C ARG A 407 26.04 2.31 10.20
N VAL A 408 25.67 1.48 11.19
CA VAL A 408 26.45 1.27 12.40
C VAL A 408 27.61 0.32 12.17
N VAL A 409 27.34 -0.83 11.55
CA VAL A 409 28.33 -1.88 11.34
C VAL A 409 28.14 -2.53 9.96
N ASP A 410 29.28 -2.88 9.34
CA ASP A 410 29.33 -3.65 8.10
C ASP A 410 30.10 -4.92 8.36
N PHE A 411 29.65 -6.04 7.77
CA PHE A 411 30.33 -7.33 7.85
C PHE A 411 29.99 -8.19 6.64
N ASP A 412 30.87 -9.16 6.37
CA ASP A 412 30.69 -10.09 5.26
C ASP A 412 30.38 -11.49 5.81
N ILE A 413 29.40 -12.16 5.22
CA ILE A 413 29.12 -13.57 5.44
C ILE A 413 29.24 -14.29 4.11
N GLY A 414 30.26 -15.10 3.95
CA GLY A 414 30.58 -15.78 2.70
C GLY A 414 30.88 -14.81 1.58
N ARG A 415 30.00 -14.69 0.58
CA ARG A 415 30.13 -13.78 -0.56
C ARG A 415 29.14 -12.62 -0.52
N GLN A 416 28.48 -12.42 0.60
CA GLN A 416 27.44 -11.42 0.75
C GLN A 416 27.90 -10.36 1.75
N HIS A 417 27.71 -9.10 1.36
CA HIS A 417 27.98 -7.94 2.22
C HIS A 417 26.73 -7.57 2.99
N PHE A 418 26.83 -7.41 4.31
CA PHE A 418 25.73 -7.00 5.18
C PHE A 418 26.08 -5.71 5.90
N TYR A 419 25.03 -4.96 6.23
CA TYR A 419 25.14 -3.86 7.19
C TYR A 419 23.97 -3.86 8.15
N VAL A 420 24.20 -3.33 9.34
CA VAL A 420 23.17 -3.03 10.34
C VAL A 420 23.07 -1.51 10.47
N GLY A 421 21.86 -1.02 10.42
CA GLY A 421 21.55 0.40 10.58
C GLY A 421 20.51 0.65 11.66
N LEU A 422 20.55 1.85 12.23
CA LEU A 422 19.56 2.39 13.17
C LEU A 422 18.94 3.64 12.56
N ASN A 423 17.63 3.78 12.69
CA ASN A 423 16.88 4.89 12.14
C ASN A 423 15.94 5.48 13.19
N PRO A 424 16.40 6.42 14.04
CA PRO A 424 15.45 7.26 14.77
C PRO A 424 14.64 8.08 13.78
N PHE A 425 13.34 8.21 14.04
CA PHE A 425 12.43 8.90 13.16
C PHE A 425 11.37 9.71 13.93
N PHE A 426 10.83 10.69 13.21
CA PHE A 426 9.67 11.46 13.62
C PHE A 426 8.71 11.59 12.42
N ASP A 427 7.44 11.25 12.64
CA ASP A 427 6.40 11.28 11.62
C ASP A 427 5.27 12.22 12.07
N LEU A 428 4.73 12.97 11.10
CA LEU A 428 3.65 13.95 11.30
C LEU A 428 2.58 13.74 10.23
N GLY A 429 1.31 13.80 10.64
CA GLY A 429 0.16 13.88 9.74
C GLY A 429 -0.77 15.02 10.18
N VAL A 430 -1.30 15.76 9.21
CA VAL A 430 -2.28 16.82 9.44
C VAL A 430 -3.38 16.74 8.39
N ILE A 431 -4.61 17.07 8.79
CA ILE A 431 -5.74 17.21 7.87
C ILE A 431 -5.69 18.62 7.28
N THR A 432 -5.76 18.72 5.96
CA THR A 432 -5.80 19.98 5.22
C THR A 432 -7.22 20.34 4.77
N GLN A 433 -8.07 19.33 4.59
CA GLN A 433 -9.45 19.47 4.16
C GLN A 433 -10.32 18.46 4.92
N PRO A 434 -10.88 18.81 6.08
CA PRO A 434 -11.81 17.94 6.79
C PRO A 434 -13.10 17.72 6.00
N TYR A 435 -13.82 16.64 6.29
CA TYR A 435 -15.21 16.47 5.86
C TYR A 435 -16.12 17.41 6.66
N ASP A 436 -17.06 18.07 6.01
CA ASP A 436 -18.21 18.66 6.69
C ASP A 436 -19.28 17.57 6.91
N LEU A 437 -19.35 17.08 8.15
CA LEU A 437 -20.24 15.98 8.48
C LEU A 437 -21.73 16.40 8.43
N ASN A 438 -22.04 17.68 8.63
CA ASN A 438 -23.42 18.18 8.53
C ASN A 438 -23.84 18.22 7.06
N GLU A 439 -22.98 18.76 6.17
CA GLU A 439 -23.23 18.77 4.73
C GLU A 439 -23.43 17.34 4.19
N LEU A 440 -22.62 16.37 4.66
CA LEU A 440 -22.77 14.98 4.25
C LEU A 440 -24.13 14.41 4.68
N VAL A 441 -24.54 14.64 5.92
CA VAL A 441 -25.83 14.18 6.45
C VAL A 441 -27.00 14.82 5.71
N GLU A 442 -26.99 16.14 5.54
CA GLU A 442 -28.02 16.86 4.79
C GLU A 442 -28.18 16.30 3.37
N HIS A 443 -27.05 16.10 2.68
CA HIS A 443 -27.04 15.55 1.33
C HIS A 443 -27.59 14.12 1.26
N HIS A 444 -27.12 13.23 2.11
CA HIS A 444 -27.46 11.80 2.05
C HIS A 444 -28.85 11.48 2.62
N THR A 445 -29.39 12.36 3.46
CA THR A 445 -30.76 12.25 3.99
C THR A 445 -31.78 13.04 3.16
N ASN A 446 -31.35 13.61 2.02
CA ASN A 446 -32.17 14.49 1.17
C ASN A 446 -32.79 15.66 1.95
N GLY A 447 -32.04 16.26 2.87
CA GLY A 447 -32.48 17.37 3.71
C GLY A 447 -33.40 16.97 4.87
N GLN A 448 -33.55 15.68 5.15
CA GLN A 448 -34.32 15.24 6.34
C GLN A 448 -33.68 15.71 7.65
N TYR A 449 -32.34 15.72 7.68
CA TYR A 449 -31.54 16.23 8.79
C TYR A 449 -30.49 17.22 8.26
N GLU A 450 -30.44 18.42 8.84
CA GLU A 450 -29.44 19.45 8.52
C GLU A 450 -28.15 19.28 9.36
N ARG A 451 -28.24 18.58 10.48
CA ARG A 451 -27.12 18.40 11.40
C ARG A 451 -26.96 16.94 11.79
N LEU A 452 -25.72 16.53 11.93
CA LEU A 452 -25.35 15.19 12.39
C LEU A 452 -25.97 14.86 13.76
N LEU A 453 -25.96 15.84 14.69
CA LEU A 453 -26.56 15.68 16.02
C LEU A 453 -28.04 15.24 15.94
N ASP A 454 -28.82 15.85 15.05
CA ASP A 454 -30.24 15.55 14.92
C ASP A 454 -30.47 14.15 14.37
N SER A 455 -29.67 13.74 13.36
CA SER A 455 -29.71 12.41 12.79
C SER A 455 -29.30 11.32 13.81
N MET A 456 -28.23 11.55 14.57
CA MET A 456 -27.78 10.63 15.61
C MET A 456 -28.81 10.46 16.72
N THR A 457 -29.39 11.58 17.17
CA THR A 457 -30.46 11.56 18.18
C THR A 457 -31.67 10.76 17.71
N ALA A 458 -32.06 10.90 16.42
CA ALA A 458 -33.14 10.11 15.84
C ALA A 458 -32.81 8.60 15.78
N CYS A 459 -31.53 8.24 15.68
CA CYS A 459 -31.05 6.86 15.75
C CYS A 459 -30.88 6.35 17.19
N GLY A 460 -31.08 7.18 18.21
CA GLY A 460 -30.87 6.82 19.61
C GLY A 460 -29.39 6.78 20.04
N ASP A 461 -28.52 7.42 19.28
CA ASP A 461 -27.08 7.50 19.59
C ASP A 461 -26.71 8.87 20.19
N ASP A 462 -25.87 8.86 21.21
CA ASP A 462 -25.35 10.06 21.84
C ASP A 462 -24.13 10.59 21.07
N TYR A 463 -24.19 11.86 20.66
CA TYR A 463 -23.15 12.51 19.88
C TYR A 463 -21.78 12.52 20.59
N ASP A 464 -21.78 12.92 21.87
CA ASP A 464 -20.54 13.06 22.67
C ASP A 464 -19.84 11.70 22.91
N THR A 465 -20.53 10.60 22.69
CA THR A 465 -19.93 9.26 22.73
C THR A 465 -19.00 9.00 21.55
N TYR A 466 -19.30 9.53 20.37
CA TYR A 466 -18.58 9.23 19.14
C TYR A 466 -17.72 10.39 18.63
N PHE A 467 -18.08 11.62 18.95
CA PHE A 467 -17.43 12.82 18.43
C PHE A 467 -17.03 13.78 19.55
N ASP A 468 -16.02 14.60 19.27
CA ASP A 468 -15.67 15.72 20.14
C ASP A 468 -15.98 17.05 19.45
N THR A 469 -16.90 17.79 20.05
CA THR A 469 -17.36 19.08 19.52
C THR A 469 -16.66 20.27 20.11
N LYS A 470 -15.95 20.11 21.23
CA LYS A 470 -15.53 21.25 22.04
C LYS A 470 -14.36 22.03 21.46
N ASP A 471 -13.49 21.33 20.72
CA ASP A 471 -12.29 21.93 20.16
C ASP A 471 -12.04 21.30 18.80
N ARG A 472 -12.43 21.86 17.72
CA ARG A 472 -12.21 21.40 16.34
C ARG A 472 -10.85 20.70 16.15
N ASN A 473 -10.77 19.41 16.52
CA ASN A 473 -9.54 18.67 16.62
C ASN A 473 -9.09 18.10 15.27
N ALA A 474 -9.90 18.26 14.19
CA ALA A 474 -9.53 17.84 12.85
C ALA A 474 -8.15 18.38 12.43
N TRP A 475 -7.83 19.62 12.78
CA TRP A 475 -6.56 20.28 12.50
C TRP A 475 -5.43 19.93 13.48
N TRP A 476 -5.71 19.15 14.52
CA TRP A 476 -4.70 18.77 15.49
C TRP A 476 -3.64 17.87 14.84
N PRO A 477 -2.35 18.18 14.98
CA PRO A 477 -1.31 17.37 14.35
C PRO A 477 -1.25 15.98 15.01
N HIS A 478 -1.17 14.95 14.18
CA HIS A 478 -0.94 13.57 14.57
C HIS A 478 0.55 13.28 14.50
N MET A 479 1.22 13.17 15.64
CA MET A 479 2.67 13.07 15.74
C MET A 479 3.10 11.73 16.34
N CYS A 480 4.09 11.12 15.73
CA CYS A 480 4.70 9.87 16.20
C CYS A 480 6.22 9.98 16.16
N ALA A 481 6.88 9.31 17.09
CA ALA A 481 8.33 9.17 17.11
C ALA A 481 8.70 7.70 17.27
N GLY A 482 9.91 7.32 16.87
CA GLY A 482 10.31 5.93 17.00
C GLY A 482 11.72 5.63 16.58
N LEU A 483 12.01 4.33 16.57
CA LEU A 483 13.30 3.79 16.20
C LEU A 483 13.13 2.62 15.22
N GLY A 484 13.91 2.63 14.14
CA GLY A 484 13.99 1.54 13.18
C GLY A 484 15.33 0.82 13.27
N LEU A 485 15.29 -0.52 13.20
CA LEU A 485 16.45 -1.39 12.96
C LEU A 485 16.42 -1.82 11.50
N LYS A 486 17.56 -1.69 10.80
CA LYS A 486 17.69 -2.07 9.39
C LYS A 486 18.81 -3.09 9.23
N ILE A 487 18.55 -4.13 8.45
CA ILE A 487 19.56 -5.09 8.03
C ILE A 487 19.57 -5.07 6.51
N GLY A 488 20.66 -4.56 5.94
CA GLY A 488 20.86 -4.51 4.50
C GLY A 488 21.77 -5.63 4.01
N MET A 489 21.48 -6.18 2.84
CA MET A 489 22.31 -7.16 2.15
C MET A 489 22.60 -6.67 0.73
N ASN A 490 23.86 -6.59 0.36
CA ASN A 490 24.35 -6.17 -0.97
C ASN A 490 23.77 -4.87 -1.48
N GLU A 491 23.48 -3.91 -0.58
CA GLU A 491 22.90 -2.58 -0.86
C GLU A 491 21.48 -2.59 -1.50
N ASN A 492 20.99 -3.74 -1.94
CA ASN A 492 19.73 -3.85 -2.69
C ASN A 492 18.59 -4.46 -1.88
N PHE A 493 18.89 -5.25 -0.88
CA PHE A 493 17.90 -5.87 -0.02
C PHE A 493 18.01 -5.30 1.39
N VAL A 494 16.94 -4.72 1.89
CA VAL A 494 16.89 -4.15 3.24
C VAL A 494 15.67 -4.75 3.95
N LEU A 495 15.89 -5.38 5.09
CA LEU A 495 14.85 -5.75 6.03
C LEU A 495 14.79 -4.67 7.11
N SER A 496 13.62 -4.14 7.38
CA SER A 496 13.40 -3.12 8.41
C SER A 496 12.44 -3.59 9.49
N ALA A 497 12.76 -3.26 10.73
CA ALA A 497 11.89 -3.40 11.88
C ALA A 497 11.73 -2.01 12.52
N ASP A 498 10.56 -1.42 12.39
CA ASP A 498 10.26 -0.08 12.89
C ASP A 498 9.33 -0.19 14.11
N TRP A 499 9.64 0.55 15.16
CA TRP A 499 8.85 0.68 16.36
C TRP A 499 8.51 2.14 16.59
N GLY A 500 7.22 2.49 16.55
CA GLY A 500 6.73 3.85 16.67
C GLY A 500 5.74 4.02 17.81
N ILE A 501 5.78 5.17 18.45
CA ILE A 501 4.86 5.59 19.50
C ILE A 501 4.21 6.93 19.14
N PRO A 502 2.93 7.15 19.43
CA PRO A 502 2.33 8.47 19.35
C PRO A 502 2.94 9.38 20.42
N VAL A 503 3.39 10.59 20.05
CA VAL A 503 3.99 11.55 20.98
C VAL A 503 2.99 12.62 21.43
N ASN A 504 1.91 12.78 20.70
CA ASN A 504 0.76 13.55 21.12
C ASN A 504 -0.52 12.72 20.99
N GLN A 505 -1.48 13.00 21.83
CA GLN A 505 -2.82 12.42 21.79
C GLN A 505 -3.81 13.57 21.76
N ALA A 506 -5.03 13.28 21.32
CA ALA A 506 -6.10 14.25 21.43
C ALA A 506 -6.20 14.74 22.89
N PRO A 507 -6.44 16.05 23.11
CA PRO A 507 -6.41 16.64 24.45
C PRO A 507 -7.34 15.97 25.45
N TYR A 508 -8.41 15.33 25.01
CA TYR A 508 -9.47 14.72 25.79
C TYR A 508 -9.39 13.19 25.86
N ASN A 509 -8.60 12.53 25.05
CA ASN A 509 -8.56 11.08 25.00
C ASN A 509 -7.14 10.52 25.02
N LYS A 510 -6.65 10.20 26.22
CA LYS A 510 -5.31 9.62 26.41
C LYS A 510 -5.16 8.19 25.84
N GLN A 511 -6.26 7.54 25.46
CA GLN A 511 -6.29 6.17 24.93
C GLN A 511 -6.60 6.10 23.44
N ASP A 512 -6.64 7.24 22.77
CA ASP A 512 -7.15 7.40 21.39
C ASP A 512 -6.45 6.53 20.33
N ASN A 513 -5.27 6.00 20.61
CA ASN A 513 -4.56 5.11 19.68
C ASN A 513 -4.58 3.63 20.09
N GLY A 514 -5.30 3.28 21.15
CA GLY A 514 -5.51 1.89 21.61
C GLY A 514 -4.25 1.12 21.99
N LYS A 515 -3.11 1.53 21.48
CA LYS A 515 -1.79 0.99 21.76
C LYS A 515 -0.82 2.14 21.96
N TRP A 516 0.00 2.04 22.98
CA TRP A 516 1.05 3.03 23.24
C TRP A 516 2.24 2.88 22.26
N ALA A 517 2.30 1.78 21.48
CA ALA A 517 3.33 1.55 20.46
C ALA A 517 2.86 0.56 19.39
N ASN A 518 3.31 0.77 18.16
CA ASN A 518 3.11 -0.14 17.05
C ASN A 518 4.44 -0.61 16.48
N PHE A 519 4.47 -1.87 16.01
CA PHE A 519 5.67 -2.52 15.49
C PHE A 519 5.42 -3.03 14.08
N TYR A 520 6.36 -2.74 13.16
CA TYR A 520 6.27 -3.09 11.75
C TYR A 520 7.55 -3.75 11.27
N VAL A 521 7.45 -4.90 10.58
CA VAL A 521 8.55 -5.53 9.87
C VAL A 521 8.25 -5.54 8.39
N LYS A 522 9.10 -4.95 7.58
CA LYS A 522 8.89 -4.79 6.14
C LYS A 522 10.19 -4.80 5.34
N MET A 523 10.07 -4.97 4.04
CA MET A 523 11.20 -4.85 3.13
C MET A 523 11.38 -3.39 2.67
N GLY A 524 12.61 -2.91 2.70
CA GLY A 524 12.99 -1.56 2.29
C GLY A 524 12.92 -0.50 3.39
N TYR A 525 13.29 0.72 3.03
CA TYR A 525 13.05 1.92 3.84
C TYR A 525 11.61 2.41 3.63
N LEU A 526 11.14 3.32 4.50
CA LEU A 526 9.82 3.92 4.34
C LEU A 526 9.71 4.73 3.03
N PHE A 527 10.78 5.45 2.68
CA PHE A 527 10.84 6.28 1.47
C PHE A 527 12.26 6.40 0.92
#